data_397211693b0fd499cd7f2882d427eb21
#
_entry.id   397211693b0fd499cd7f2882d427eb21
#
_cell.length_a   1.000
_cell.length_b   1.000
_cell.length_c   1.000
_cell.angle_alpha   90.00
_cell.angle_beta   90.00
_cell.angle_gamma   90.00
#
_symmetry.space_group_name_H-M   'P 1'
#
loop_
_entity.id
_entity.type
_entity.pdbx_description
1 polymer ?
#
loop_
_entity_poly.entity_id
_entity_poly.type
_entity_poly.pdbx_seq_one_letter_code
_entity_poly.pdbx_strand_id
1 'polypeptide(L)'
;EITAHFNLLPERYFIQTDAPEITLHIQMVNRLLHSISAADSLGSLRPVIEWKDDINRSYTTVHVVTWDRAGLFYKLAGAFSVAGLSILSAKITTRSDHIAIDTFHVVEPGRGVVQNQKAMDTLARTVEEALVNNRDLLPDITTQAKKFAEASRYTAAATSELPASFPPTVEVYHELSLKRIIVEIQAHDRIGLLYQLVKTISDHGFDITFARINTERSIALDTFYI
;
A
#
# COMPACT_ATOMS: atom_id res chain seq x y z
N GLU A 1 9.98 2.05 25.33
CA GLU A 1 9.51 1.95 23.93
C GLU A 1 8.30 1.03 23.78
N ILE A 2 8.32 -0.20 24.36
CA ILE A 2 7.16 -1.12 24.32
C ILE A 2 5.91 -0.45 24.89
N THR A 3 5.98 0.13 26.08
CA THR A 3 4.86 0.84 26.70
C THR A 3 4.35 1.99 25.83
N ALA A 4 5.26 2.76 25.23
CA ALA A 4 4.91 3.83 24.31
C ALA A 4 4.17 3.29 23.08
N HIS A 5 4.63 2.17 22.49
CA HIS A 5 3.98 1.55 21.35
C HIS A 5 2.52 1.19 21.66
N PHE A 6 2.25 0.61 22.83
CA PHE A 6 0.89 0.27 23.25
C PHE A 6 0.00 1.49 23.53
N ASN A 7 0.56 2.57 24.04
CA ASN A 7 -0.19 3.78 24.38
C ASN A 7 -0.48 4.70 23.18
N LEU A 8 0.31 4.59 22.11
CA LEU A 8 0.24 5.48 20.95
C LEU A 8 -0.57 4.92 19.78
N LEU A 9 -0.97 3.64 19.85
CA LEU A 9 -1.73 2.96 18.80
C LEU A 9 -3.20 2.79 19.18
N PRO A 10 -4.11 2.84 18.19
CA PRO A 10 -5.53 2.62 18.42
C PRO A 10 -5.81 1.14 18.75
N GLU A 11 -6.84 0.87 19.55
CA GLU A 11 -7.24 -0.48 19.97
C GLU A 11 -7.42 -1.44 18.77
N ARG A 12 -7.99 -0.96 17.66
CA ARG A 12 -8.19 -1.76 16.45
C ARG A 12 -6.90 -2.37 15.89
N TYR A 13 -5.75 -1.70 16.07
CA TYR A 13 -4.47 -2.22 15.65
C TYR A 13 -4.16 -3.56 16.34
N PHE A 14 -4.38 -3.64 17.64
CA PHE A 14 -4.12 -4.85 18.43
C PHE A 14 -5.11 -5.99 18.16
N ILE A 15 -6.31 -5.66 17.67
CA ILE A 15 -7.30 -6.67 17.24
C ILE A 15 -6.90 -7.32 15.92
N GLN A 16 -6.22 -6.56 15.03
CA GLN A 16 -5.90 -6.98 13.67
C GLN A 16 -4.45 -7.42 13.46
N THR A 17 -3.62 -7.33 14.48
CA THR A 17 -2.17 -7.58 14.40
C THR A 17 -1.76 -8.61 15.43
N ASP A 18 -1.09 -9.67 15.00
CA ASP A 18 -0.63 -10.72 15.90
C ASP A 18 0.64 -10.31 16.66
N ALA A 19 0.98 -11.05 17.73
CA ALA A 19 2.11 -10.71 18.57
C ALA A 19 3.48 -10.73 17.86
N PRO A 20 3.77 -11.64 16.92
CA PRO A 20 4.97 -11.58 16.11
C PRO A 20 5.05 -10.32 15.23
N GLU A 21 3.94 -9.92 14.63
CA GLU A 21 3.86 -8.71 13.79
C GLU A 21 4.02 -7.43 14.65
N ILE A 22 3.39 -7.39 15.84
CA ILE A 22 3.58 -6.30 16.81
C ILE A 22 5.07 -6.17 17.20
N THR A 23 5.74 -7.31 17.47
CA THR A 23 7.16 -7.30 17.81
C THR A 23 8.02 -6.74 16.68
N LEU A 24 7.74 -7.13 15.44
CA LEU A 24 8.40 -6.58 14.26
C LEU A 24 8.19 -5.07 14.15
N HIS A 25 6.95 -4.61 14.30
CA HIS A 25 6.62 -3.17 14.23
C HIS A 25 7.33 -2.36 15.29
N ILE A 26 7.45 -2.87 16.54
CA ILE A 26 8.24 -2.21 17.60
C ILE A 26 9.71 -2.08 17.17
N GLN A 27 10.29 -3.13 16.59
CA GLN A 27 11.69 -3.10 16.12
C GLN A 27 11.88 -2.12 14.95
N MET A 28 10.91 -2.06 14.02
CA MET A 28 10.96 -1.14 12.88
C MET A 28 10.83 0.32 13.33
N VAL A 29 9.89 0.61 14.24
CA VAL A 29 9.74 1.95 14.84
C VAL A 29 11.02 2.36 15.56
N ASN A 30 11.64 1.45 16.27
CA ASN A 30 12.90 1.68 16.96
C ASN A 30 14.02 2.03 15.98
N ARG A 31 14.14 1.30 14.86
CA ARG A 31 15.11 1.62 13.80
C ARG A 31 14.85 2.99 13.19
N LEU A 32 13.58 3.35 12.93
CA LEU A 32 13.21 4.68 12.43
C LEU A 32 13.67 5.76 13.41
N LEU A 33 13.36 5.63 14.70
CA LEU A 33 13.72 6.60 15.73
C LEU A 33 15.25 6.72 15.93
N HIS A 34 15.97 5.62 15.85
CA HIS A 34 17.45 5.64 15.96
C HIS A 34 18.12 6.27 14.72
N SER A 35 17.53 6.14 13.54
CA SER A 35 18.03 6.79 12.33
C SER A 35 18.04 8.32 12.44
N ILE A 36 17.12 8.89 13.21
CA ILE A 36 17.03 10.33 13.47
C ILE A 36 18.23 10.80 14.32
N SER A 37 18.62 10.00 15.31
CA SER A 37 19.68 10.36 16.24
C SER A 37 21.08 10.29 15.63
N ALA A 38 21.24 9.56 14.51
CA ALA A 38 22.50 9.27 13.89
C ALA A 38 22.75 10.02 12.56
N ALA A 39 21.74 10.68 11.99
CA ALA A 39 21.82 11.25 10.65
C ALA A 39 21.63 12.77 10.62
N ASP A 40 22.31 13.43 9.70
CA ASP A 40 21.92 14.75 9.21
C ASP A 40 20.46 14.71 8.72
N SER A 41 19.75 15.82 8.85
CA SER A 41 18.29 15.97 8.78
C SER A 41 17.51 15.25 7.65
N LEU A 42 18.16 14.85 6.56
CA LEU A 42 17.53 14.12 5.45
C LEU A 42 17.48 12.59 5.65
N GLY A 43 18.44 12.01 6.35
CA GLY A 43 18.49 10.57 6.64
C GLY A 43 17.35 10.11 7.55
N SER A 44 16.84 10.99 8.40
CA SER A 44 15.73 10.73 9.31
C SER A 44 14.35 10.56 8.61
N LEU A 45 14.25 10.89 7.34
CA LEU A 45 13.02 10.79 6.55
C LEU A 45 12.87 9.47 5.78
N ARG A 46 13.92 8.63 5.82
CA ARG A 46 13.90 7.35 5.09
C ARG A 46 12.95 6.35 5.75
N PRO A 47 12.09 5.69 4.96
CA PRO A 47 11.21 4.66 5.47
C PRO A 47 12.00 3.41 5.87
N VAL A 48 11.51 2.70 6.87
CA VAL A 48 11.96 1.35 7.21
C VAL A 48 11.02 0.36 6.53
N ILE A 49 11.55 -0.53 5.69
CA ILE A 49 10.77 -1.50 4.93
C ILE A 49 11.24 -2.90 5.30
N GLU A 50 10.30 -3.80 5.60
CA GLU A 50 10.54 -5.21 5.88
C GLU A 50 9.64 -6.09 5.03
N TRP A 51 10.19 -7.23 4.61
CA TRP A 51 9.53 -8.20 3.76
C TRP A 51 9.39 -9.53 4.49
N LYS A 52 8.22 -10.16 4.39
CA LYS A 52 7.96 -11.46 4.99
C LYS A 52 7.09 -12.29 4.06
N ASP A 53 7.62 -13.40 3.58
CA ASP A 53 6.88 -14.31 2.71
C ASP A 53 5.89 -15.19 3.50
N ASP A 54 4.68 -15.29 2.99
CA ASP A 54 3.70 -16.29 3.39
C ASP A 54 3.49 -17.27 2.23
N ILE A 55 4.33 -18.30 2.20
CA ILE A 55 4.31 -19.32 1.14
C ILE A 55 2.97 -20.05 1.09
N ASN A 56 2.35 -20.30 2.27
CA ASN A 56 1.09 -21.01 2.36
C ASN A 56 -0.07 -20.25 1.72
N ARG A 57 -0.04 -18.92 1.80
CA ARG A 57 -1.05 -18.04 1.23
C ARG A 57 -0.62 -17.45 -0.12
N SER A 58 0.59 -17.77 -0.58
CA SER A 58 1.14 -17.33 -1.88
C SER A 58 1.21 -15.80 -2.04
N TYR A 59 1.52 -15.07 -0.97
CA TYR A 59 1.79 -13.63 -1.03
C TYR A 59 2.98 -13.25 -0.16
N THR A 60 3.50 -12.06 -0.34
CA THR A 60 4.52 -11.46 0.50
C THR A 60 3.89 -10.31 1.30
N THR A 61 4.15 -10.26 2.60
CA THR A 61 3.80 -9.13 3.45
C THR A 61 4.93 -8.11 3.42
N VAL A 62 4.59 -6.86 3.13
CA VAL A 62 5.51 -5.72 3.16
C VAL A 62 5.08 -4.77 4.27
N HIS A 63 5.93 -4.59 5.26
CA HIS A 63 5.73 -3.62 6.33
C HIS A 63 6.50 -2.35 6.01
N VAL A 64 5.85 -1.20 6.13
CA VAL A 64 6.46 0.12 5.91
C VAL A 64 6.23 0.97 7.15
N VAL A 65 7.32 1.40 7.79
CA VAL A 65 7.28 2.33 8.93
C VAL A 65 7.98 3.62 8.54
N THR A 66 7.26 4.72 8.65
CA THR A 66 7.75 6.06 8.26
C THR A 66 6.98 7.15 9.00
N TRP A 67 7.40 8.40 8.83
CA TRP A 67 6.62 9.54 9.29
C TRP A 67 5.33 9.67 8.49
N ASP A 68 4.22 9.85 9.20
CA ASP A 68 2.94 10.15 8.58
C ASP A 68 2.97 11.52 7.91
N ARG A 69 2.36 11.61 6.75
CA ARG A 69 2.25 12.83 5.94
C ARG A 69 1.09 12.75 4.95
N ALA A 70 0.59 13.91 4.56
CA ALA A 70 -0.46 13.98 3.56
C ALA A 70 -0.09 13.17 2.29
N GLY A 71 -1.01 12.32 1.88
CA GLY A 71 -0.84 11.51 0.68
C GLY A 71 0.13 10.33 0.80
N LEU A 72 0.54 9.94 2.02
CA LEU A 72 1.44 8.81 2.22
C LEU A 72 0.93 7.55 1.49
N PHE A 73 -0.34 7.22 1.66
CA PHE A 73 -0.89 5.99 1.11
C PHE A 73 -0.85 5.96 -0.43
N TYR A 74 -1.21 7.05 -1.13
CA TYR A 74 -1.13 7.04 -2.60
C TYR A 74 0.30 6.97 -3.11
N LYS A 75 1.27 7.55 -2.39
CA LYS A 75 2.69 7.44 -2.74
C LYS A 75 3.20 6.02 -2.60
N LEU A 76 2.81 5.32 -1.53
CA LEU A 76 3.12 3.90 -1.35
C LEU A 76 2.44 3.04 -2.43
N ALA A 77 1.14 3.21 -2.67
CA ALA A 77 0.42 2.50 -3.73
C ALA A 77 1.04 2.73 -5.13
N GLY A 78 1.48 3.96 -5.41
CA GLY A 78 2.21 4.29 -6.61
C GLY A 78 3.55 3.57 -6.72
N ALA A 79 4.30 3.50 -5.64
CA ALA A 79 5.60 2.80 -5.62
C ALA A 79 5.45 1.29 -5.87
N PHE A 80 4.43 0.63 -5.32
CA PHE A 80 4.09 -0.76 -5.64
C PHE A 80 3.76 -0.92 -7.12
N SER A 81 2.97 -0.01 -7.68
CA SER A 81 2.63 -0.02 -9.12
C SER A 81 3.87 0.12 -10.01
N VAL A 82 4.82 1.02 -9.66
CA VAL A 82 6.10 1.20 -10.38
C VAL A 82 6.98 -0.05 -10.28
N ALA A 83 6.98 -0.71 -9.12
CA ALA A 83 7.70 -1.97 -8.92
C ALA A 83 7.07 -3.17 -9.65
N GLY A 84 5.86 -3.00 -10.21
CA GLY A 84 5.13 -4.07 -10.88
C GLY A 84 4.52 -5.09 -9.93
N LEU A 85 4.23 -4.67 -8.69
CA LEU A 85 3.62 -5.51 -7.66
C LEU A 85 2.15 -5.16 -7.50
N SER A 86 1.31 -6.19 -7.32
CA SER A 86 -0.12 -6.03 -7.07
C SER A 86 -0.39 -6.09 -5.57
N ILE A 87 -1.15 -5.12 -5.06
CA ILE A 87 -1.58 -5.07 -3.66
C ILE A 87 -2.88 -5.87 -3.54
N LEU A 88 -2.91 -6.88 -2.66
CA LEU A 88 -4.09 -7.66 -2.33
C LEU A 88 -4.86 -7.08 -1.15
N SER A 89 -4.15 -6.52 -0.18
CA SER A 89 -4.75 -5.82 0.96
C SER A 89 -3.78 -4.82 1.56
N ALA A 90 -4.32 -3.81 2.23
CA ALA A 90 -3.55 -2.83 2.97
C ALA A 90 -4.18 -2.57 4.34
N LYS A 91 -3.34 -2.53 5.38
CA LYS A 91 -3.70 -2.04 6.72
C LYS A 91 -2.93 -0.75 6.92
N ILE A 92 -3.64 0.35 7.11
CA ILE A 92 -3.07 1.67 7.32
C ILE A 92 -3.28 2.05 8.79
N THR A 93 -2.21 2.34 9.49
CA THR A 93 -2.28 2.69 10.91
C THR A 93 -1.29 3.79 11.23
N THR A 94 -1.79 4.88 11.82
CA THR A 94 -0.97 5.98 12.29
C THR A 94 -0.98 6.01 13.82
N ARG A 95 0.21 6.09 14.43
CA ARG A 95 0.40 6.34 15.84
C ARG A 95 0.10 7.82 16.15
N SER A 96 -0.28 8.11 17.39
CA SER A 96 -0.58 9.48 17.80
C SER A 96 0.63 10.43 17.80
N ASP A 97 1.86 9.91 17.69
CA ASP A 97 3.10 10.65 17.49
C ASP A 97 3.53 10.77 16.00
N HIS A 98 2.56 10.61 15.08
CA HIS A 98 2.75 10.76 13.63
C HIS A 98 3.71 9.74 12.99
N ILE A 99 3.85 8.55 13.56
CA ILE A 99 4.51 7.44 12.89
C ILE A 99 3.45 6.55 12.25
N ALA A 100 3.54 6.38 10.92
CA ALA A 100 2.73 5.46 10.17
C ALA A 100 3.35 4.04 10.20
N ILE A 101 2.51 3.04 10.41
CA ILE A 101 2.83 1.62 10.36
C ILE A 101 1.85 0.99 9.38
N ASP A 102 2.29 0.82 8.16
CA ASP A 102 1.46 0.30 7.09
C ASP A 102 1.90 -1.11 6.69
N THR A 103 0.94 -2.00 6.55
CA THR A 103 1.17 -3.40 6.17
C THR A 103 0.44 -3.71 4.88
N PHE A 104 1.17 -4.18 3.88
CA PHE A 104 0.63 -4.55 2.57
C PHE A 104 0.82 -6.05 2.32
N HIS A 105 -0.22 -6.74 1.89
CA HIS A 105 -0.08 -8.06 1.29
C HIS A 105 0.02 -7.87 -0.22
N VAL A 106 1.11 -8.35 -0.79
CA VAL A 106 1.42 -8.12 -2.20
C VAL A 106 1.79 -9.42 -2.91
N VAL A 107 1.59 -9.43 -4.23
CA VAL A 107 2.01 -10.53 -5.09
C VAL A 107 2.79 -10.00 -6.29
N GLU A 108 3.71 -10.82 -6.78
CA GLU A 108 4.28 -10.65 -8.11
C GLU A 108 3.28 -11.27 -9.11
N PRO A 109 2.72 -10.48 -10.06
CA PRO A 109 1.73 -10.98 -11.01
C PRO A 109 2.17 -12.24 -11.73
N GLY A 110 1.34 -13.29 -11.68
CA GLY A 110 1.62 -14.60 -12.29
C GLY A 110 2.59 -15.50 -11.52
N ARG A 111 3.14 -15.06 -10.36
CA ARG A 111 4.11 -15.84 -9.57
C ARG A 111 3.73 -16.04 -8.11
N GLY A 112 2.89 -15.18 -7.54
CA GLY A 112 2.52 -15.21 -6.11
C GLY A 112 3.52 -14.44 -5.25
N VAL A 113 4.28 -15.12 -4.37
CA VAL A 113 5.29 -14.46 -3.51
C VAL A 113 6.33 -13.70 -4.33
N VAL A 114 6.77 -12.55 -3.81
CA VAL A 114 7.74 -11.68 -4.47
C VAL A 114 9.14 -12.26 -4.30
N GLN A 115 9.69 -12.79 -5.39
CA GLN A 115 11.05 -13.33 -5.43
C GLN A 115 12.03 -12.47 -6.26
N ASN A 116 11.50 -11.46 -6.94
CA ASN A 116 12.26 -10.60 -7.82
C ASN A 116 12.97 -9.51 -7.03
N GLN A 117 14.27 -9.68 -6.76
CA GLN A 117 15.07 -8.69 -6.04
C GLN A 117 15.02 -7.30 -6.68
N LYS A 118 14.97 -7.22 -8.01
CA LYS A 118 14.86 -5.95 -8.73
C LYS A 118 13.54 -5.24 -8.42
N ALA A 119 12.44 -5.97 -8.23
CA ALA A 119 11.16 -5.39 -7.83
C ALA A 119 11.24 -4.82 -6.40
N MET A 120 11.88 -5.55 -5.48
CA MET A 120 12.11 -5.10 -4.10
C MET A 120 12.97 -3.83 -4.06
N ASP A 121 14.10 -3.82 -4.78
CA ASP A 121 14.99 -2.66 -4.87
C ASP A 121 14.29 -1.45 -5.53
N THR A 122 13.47 -1.71 -6.55
CA THR A 122 12.68 -0.66 -7.21
C THR A 122 11.67 -0.08 -6.24
N LEU A 123 10.96 -0.90 -5.46
CA LEU A 123 10.02 -0.42 -4.45
C LEU A 123 10.74 0.48 -3.44
N ALA A 124 11.81 -0.02 -2.82
CA ALA A 124 12.53 0.72 -1.78
C ALA A 124 13.01 2.09 -2.27
N ARG A 125 13.64 2.12 -3.45
CA ARG A 125 14.10 3.36 -4.08
C ARG A 125 12.95 4.29 -4.43
N THR A 126 11.86 3.77 -5.01
CA THR A 126 10.72 4.60 -5.42
C THR A 126 9.97 5.17 -4.22
N VAL A 127 9.83 4.40 -3.14
CA VAL A 127 9.24 4.90 -1.88
C VAL A 127 10.12 6.01 -1.30
N GLU A 128 11.44 5.83 -1.23
CA GLU A 128 12.35 6.88 -0.76
C GLU A 128 12.23 8.15 -1.61
N GLU A 129 12.30 8.04 -2.94
CA GLU A 129 12.17 9.18 -3.86
C GLU A 129 10.81 9.91 -3.72
N ALA A 130 9.71 9.16 -3.58
CA ALA A 130 8.38 9.74 -3.41
C ALA A 130 8.20 10.43 -2.07
N LEU A 131 8.78 9.88 -0.99
CA LEU A 131 8.60 10.40 0.35
C LEU A 131 9.62 11.50 0.70
N VAL A 132 10.88 11.34 0.33
CA VAL A 132 11.95 12.30 0.65
C VAL A 132 11.98 13.46 -0.36
N ASN A 133 11.92 13.14 -1.66
CA ASN A 133 12.07 14.13 -2.73
C ASN A 133 10.72 14.61 -3.31
N ASN A 134 9.61 14.13 -2.77
CA ASN A 134 8.26 14.44 -3.24
C ASN A 134 8.06 14.18 -4.75
N ARG A 135 8.71 13.15 -5.28
CA ARG A 135 8.66 12.80 -6.71
C ARG A 135 7.24 12.41 -7.13
N ASP A 136 6.80 12.94 -8.28
CA ASP A 136 5.58 12.46 -8.93
C ASP A 136 5.82 11.09 -9.59
N LEU A 137 5.00 10.10 -9.23
CA LEU A 137 5.10 8.74 -9.73
C LEU A 137 4.23 8.46 -10.96
N LEU A 138 3.36 9.38 -11.35
CA LEU A 138 2.41 9.16 -12.45
C LEU A 138 3.08 8.81 -13.79
N PRO A 139 4.21 9.43 -14.19
CA PRO A 139 4.91 9.06 -15.42
C PRO A 139 5.45 7.63 -15.40
N ASP A 140 6.00 7.20 -14.26
CA ASP A 140 6.54 5.84 -14.09
C ASP A 140 5.44 4.78 -14.08
N ILE A 141 4.33 5.05 -13.38
CA ILE A 141 3.14 4.19 -13.35
C ILE A 141 2.58 4.03 -14.77
N THR A 142 2.48 5.12 -15.53
CA THR A 142 2.01 5.09 -16.92
C THR A 142 2.92 4.24 -17.80
N THR A 143 4.22 4.36 -17.62
CA THR A 143 5.22 3.56 -18.34
C THR A 143 5.09 2.08 -18.00
N GLN A 144 4.90 1.75 -16.71
CA GLN A 144 4.72 0.36 -16.26
C GLN A 144 3.40 -0.22 -16.79
N ALA A 145 2.32 0.55 -16.79
CA ALA A 145 1.03 0.12 -17.33
C ALA A 145 1.12 -0.20 -18.84
N LYS A 146 1.86 0.60 -19.62
CA LYS A 146 2.10 0.33 -21.04
C LYS A 146 2.87 -0.97 -21.24
N LYS A 147 3.96 -1.19 -20.51
CA LYS A 147 4.76 -2.43 -20.58
C LYS A 147 3.91 -3.66 -20.28
N PHE A 148 3.06 -3.58 -19.23
CA PHE A 148 2.18 -4.68 -18.85
C PHE A 148 1.13 -4.95 -19.94
N ALA A 149 0.51 -3.92 -20.51
CA ALA A 149 -0.45 -4.06 -21.61
C ALA A 149 0.18 -4.67 -22.88
N GLU A 150 1.41 -4.30 -23.20
CA GLU A 150 2.17 -4.91 -24.30
C GLU A 150 2.45 -6.40 -24.03
N ALA A 151 2.96 -6.74 -22.85
CA ALA A 151 3.21 -8.13 -22.46
C ALA A 151 1.93 -8.98 -22.49
N SER A 152 0.81 -8.45 -22.00
CA SER A 152 -0.49 -9.13 -22.00
C SER A 152 -1.03 -9.39 -23.40
N ARG A 153 -0.77 -8.53 -24.39
CA ARG A 153 -1.18 -8.76 -25.79
C ARG A 153 -0.50 -9.99 -26.40
N TYR A 154 0.74 -10.26 -26.05
CA TYR A 154 1.46 -11.45 -26.53
C TYR A 154 0.94 -12.75 -25.90
N THR A 155 0.38 -12.69 -24.68
CA THR A 155 -0.21 -13.85 -23.98
C THR A 155 -1.69 -14.03 -24.29
N ALA A 156 -2.47 -12.96 -24.50
CA ALA A 156 -3.90 -13.00 -24.79
C ALA A 156 -4.25 -13.50 -26.22
N ALA A 157 -3.28 -13.59 -27.12
CA ALA A 157 -3.47 -14.23 -28.42
C ALA A 157 -3.85 -15.73 -28.33
N ALA A 158 -3.78 -16.31 -27.11
CA ALA A 158 -4.10 -17.72 -26.85
C ALA A 158 -5.45 -17.96 -26.13
N THR A 159 -6.12 -16.92 -25.62
CA THR A 159 -7.40 -17.08 -24.90
C THR A 159 -8.38 -15.97 -25.28
N SER A 160 -9.40 -16.35 -26.04
CA SER A 160 -10.41 -15.42 -26.60
C SER A 160 -11.54 -15.06 -25.64
N GLU A 161 -11.28 -14.81 -24.38
CA GLU A 161 -12.28 -14.27 -23.46
C GLU A 161 -11.96 -12.82 -23.13
N LEU A 162 -12.63 -11.90 -23.82
CA LEU A 162 -12.70 -10.51 -23.40
C LEU A 162 -13.44 -10.49 -22.04
N PRO A 163 -12.87 -9.91 -20.98
CA PRO A 163 -13.60 -9.75 -19.73
C PRO A 163 -14.85 -8.96 -20.00
N ALA A 164 -16.00 -9.43 -19.47
CA ALA A 164 -17.27 -8.72 -19.59
C ALA A 164 -17.07 -7.28 -19.09
N SER A 165 -17.27 -6.31 -19.97
CA SER A 165 -17.21 -4.89 -19.59
C SER A 165 -18.38 -4.58 -18.65
N PHE A 166 -18.09 -4.22 -17.41
CA PHE A 166 -19.07 -3.64 -16.52
C PHE A 166 -18.67 -2.21 -16.16
N PRO A 167 -19.63 -1.30 -15.96
CA PRO A 167 -19.30 0.06 -15.54
C PRO A 167 -18.76 0.05 -14.12
N PRO A 168 -17.78 0.91 -13.80
CA PRO A 168 -17.33 1.06 -12.42
C PRO A 168 -18.49 1.58 -11.55
N THR A 169 -18.55 1.09 -10.32
CA THR A 169 -19.52 1.55 -9.32
C THR A 169 -18.80 2.18 -8.14
N VAL A 170 -19.42 3.20 -7.55
CA VAL A 170 -18.97 3.85 -6.32
C VAL A 170 -20.17 3.97 -5.41
N GLU A 171 -20.07 3.40 -4.22
CA GLU A 171 -21.09 3.48 -3.19
C GLU A 171 -20.51 4.16 -1.95
N VAL A 172 -21.29 5.05 -1.33
CA VAL A 172 -20.88 5.83 -0.17
C VAL A 172 -21.86 5.62 0.96
N TYR A 173 -21.35 5.17 2.10
CA TYR A 173 -22.12 4.92 3.30
C TYR A 173 -21.66 5.80 4.46
N HIS A 174 -22.63 6.27 5.26
CA HIS A 174 -22.34 6.92 6.53
C HIS A 174 -22.49 5.94 7.68
N GLU A 175 -21.38 5.52 8.27
CA GLU A 175 -21.38 4.71 9.48
C GLU A 175 -21.47 5.63 10.72
N LEU A 176 -22.71 5.91 11.14
CA LEU A 176 -23.02 6.85 12.21
C LEU A 176 -22.41 6.42 13.56
N SER A 177 -22.34 5.11 13.85
CA SER A 177 -21.80 4.60 15.10
C SER A 177 -20.30 4.88 15.25
N LEU A 178 -19.56 4.88 14.13
CA LEU A 178 -18.13 5.11 14.09
C LEU A 178 -17.75 6.53 13.65
N LYS A 179 -18.75 7.37 13.30
CA LYS A 179 -18.54 8.70 12.72
C LYS A 179 -17.59 8.68 11.52
N ARG A 180 -17.80 7.72 10.61
CA ARG A 180 -16.95 7.49 9.44
C ARG A 180 -17.75 7.45 8.17
N ILE A 181 -17.10 7.78 7.08
CA ILE A 181 -17.58 7.56 5.74
C ILE A 181 -16.89 6.32 5.18
N ILE A 182 -17.66 5.41 4.61
CA ILE A 182 -17.16 4.24 3.91
C ILE A 182 -17.40 4.47 2.43
N VAL A 183 -16.36 4.34 1.63
CA VAL A 183 -16.43 4.42 0.17
C VAL A 183 -16.07 3.06 -0.40
N GLU A 184 -17.02 2.41 -1.07
CA GLU A 184 -16.81 1.15 -1.78
C GLU A 184 -16.73 1.40 -3.27
N ILE A 185 -15.67 0.88 -3.89
CA ILE A 185 -15.41 1.05 -5.32
C ILE A 185 -15.23 -0.31 -5.95
N GLN A 186 -15.98 -0.55 -7.04
CA GLN A 186 -15.80 -1.70 -7.89
C GLN A 186 -15.39 -1.24 -9.28
N ALA A 187 -14.27 -1.74 -9.80
CA ALA A 187 -13.76 -1.36 -11.12
C ALA A 187 -12.90 -2.49 -11.73
N HIS A 188 -12.66 -2.45 -13.03
CA HIS A 188 -11.63 -3.30 -13.63
C HIS A 188 -10.26 -2.97 -13.05
N ASP A 189 -9.57 -3.99 -12.53
CA ASP A 189 -8.22 -3.84 -12.00
C ASP A 189 -7.23 -3.52 -13.12
N ARG A 190 -6.33 -2.61 -12.83
CA ARG A 190 -5.24 -2.19 -13.72
C ARG A 190 -4.09 -1.57 -12.93
N ILE A 191 -2.90 -1.63 -13.48
CA ILE A 191 -1.74 -0.97 -12.88
C ILE A 191 -2.03 0.51 -12.65
N GLY A 192 -1.83 0.95 -11.41
CA GLY A 192 -2.06 2.34 -10.99
C GLY A 192 -3.50 2.69 -10.63
N LEU A 193 -4.45 1.74 -10.67
CA LEU A 193 -5.84 2.03 -10.25
C LEU A 193 -5.87 2.51 -8.80
N LEU A 194 -5.32 1.74 -7.88
CA LEU A 194 -5.29 2.10 -6.46
C LEU A 194 -4.61 3.46 -6.22
N TYR A 195 -3.48 3.73 -6.90
CA TYR A 195 -2.83 5.04 -6.85
C TYR A 195 -3.80 6.17 -7.22
N GLN A 196 -4.55 6.02 -8.32
CA GLN A 196 -5.49 7.04 -8.79
C GLN A 196 -6.65 7.24 -7.83
N LEU A 197 -7.24 6.15 -7.31
CA LEU A 197 -8.35 6.22 -6.36
C LEU A 197 -7.93 6.92 -5.07
N VAL A 198 -6.86 6.46 -4.46
CA VAL A 198 -6.37 7.01 -3.19
C VAL A 198 -5.88 8.45 -3.36
N LYS A 199 -5.22 8.76 -4.48
CA LYS A 199 -4.81 10.14 -4.79
C LYS A 199 -6.02 11.06 -4.94
N THR A 200 -7.07 10.62 -5.64
CA THR A 200 -8.31 11.39 -5.78
C THR A 200 -8.95 11.68 -4.42
N ILE A 201 -9.05 10.68 -3.54
CA ILE A 201 -9.57 10.84 -2.18
C ILE A 201 -8.74 11.87 -1.41
N SER A 202 -7.42 11.74 -1.45
CA SER A 202 -6.49 12.66 -0.77
C SER A 202 -6.54 14.09 -1.34
N ASP A 203 -6.62 14.25 -2.66
CA ASP A 203 -6.69 15.57 -3.33
C ASP A 203 -7.99 16.33 -2.96
N HIS A 204 -9.04 15.61 -2.53
CA HIS A 204 -10.28 16.21 -2.02
C HIS A 204 -10.23 16.48 -0.50
N GLY A 205 -9.08 16.31 0.14
CA GLY A 205 -8.88 16.64 1.55
C GLY A 205 -9.38 15.57 2.52
N PHE A 206 -9.58 14.33 2.06
CA PHE A 206 -9.97 13.23 2.90
C PHE A 206 -8.77 12.36 3.28
N ASP A 207 -8.68 12.00 4.57
CA ASP A 207 -7.68 11.10 5.09
C ASP A 207 -8.23 9.67 5.18
N ILE A 208 -7.52 8.73 4.57
CA ILE A 208 -7.88 7.32 4.64
C ILE A 208 -7.31 6.73 5.92
N THR A 209 -8.19 6.31 6.82
CA THR A 209 -7.82 5.74 8.12
C THR A 209 -7.68 4.22 8.09
N PHE A 210 -8.30 3.57 7.11
CA PHE A 210 -8.21 2.13 6.84
C PHE A 210 -8.64 1.85 5.40
N ALA A 211 -8.02 0.88 4.76
CA ALA A 211 -8.41 0.41 3.45
C ALA A 211 -8.42 -1.12 3.39
N ARG A 212 -9.44 -1.67 2.76
CA ARG A 212 -9.48 -3.07 2.32
C ARG A 212 -9.39 -3.07 0.82
N ILE A 213 -8.31 -3.61 0.31
CA ILE A 213 -8.05 -3.74 -1.13
C ILE A 213 -8.23 -5.21 -1.47
N ASN A 214 -9.03 -5.51 -2.45
CA ASN A 214 -9.27 -6.88 -2.90
C ASN A 214 -9.39 -6.91 -4.43
N THR A 215 -8.66 -7.81 -5.07
CA THR A 215 -8.75 -8.03 -6.52
C THR A 215 -9.15 -9.48 -6.78
N GLU A 216 -10.31 -9.67 -7.39
CA GLU A 216 -10.83 -10.97 -7.78
C GLU A 216 -11.10 -11.00 -9.28
N ARG A 217 -10.50 -11.95 -10.00
CA ARG A 217 -10.73 -12.15 -11.45
C ARG A 217 -10.64 -10.85 -12.27
N SER A 218 -9.61 -10.04 -11.99
CA SER A 218 -9.39 -8.73 -12.65
C SER A 218 -10.43 -7.64 -12.30
N ILE A 219 -11.16 -7.81 -11.20
CA ILE A 219 -12.06 -6.81 -10.63
C ILE A 219 -11.50 -6.36 -9.29
N ALA A 220 -11.24 -5.08 -9.16
CA ALA A 220 -10.91 -4.43 -7.89
C ALA A 220 -12.20 -4.17 -7.11
N LEU A 221 -12.22 -4.59 -5.85
CA LEU A 221 -13.29 -4.39 -4.87
C LEU A 221 -12.69 -3.70 -3.66
N ASP A 222 -12.58 -2.39 -3.72
CA ASP A 222 -11.84 -1.60 -2.76
C ASP A 222 -12.80 -0.86 -1.81
N THR A 223 -12.53 -0.95 -0.52
CA THR A 223 -13.29 -0.26 0.53
C THR A 223 -12.36 0.68 1.29
N PHE A 224 -12.70 1.95 1.33
CA PHE A 224 -11.96 2.98 2.04
C PHE A 224 -12.77 3.52 3.21
N TYR A 225 -12.14 3.67 4.36
CA TYR A 225 -12.70 4.31 5.56
C TYR A 225 -12.05 5.69 5.73
N ILE A 226 -12.87 6.71 5.65
CA ILE A 226 -12.46 8.11 5.64
C ILE A 226 -12.94 8.79 6.93
#